data_ab60e3b75e4d4bdc1a4f616b56971eed
#
_entry.id   ab60e3b75e4d4bdc1a4f616b56971eed
#
_cell.length_a   1.000
_cell.length_b   1.000
_cell.length_c   1.000
_cell.angle_alpha   90.00
_cell.angle_beta   90.00
_cell.angle_gamma   90.00
#
_symmetry.space_group_name_H-M   'P 1'
#
loop_
_entity.id
_entity.type
_entity.pdbx_description
1 polymer ?
#
loop_
_entity_poly.entity_id
_entity_poly.type
_entity_poly.pdbx_seq_one_letter_code
_entity_poly.pdbx_strand_id
1 'polypeptide(L)'
;VAASTFYYRRSYQRKGAKPSTCSVNVDGEIFENRVVVQQIESIFLNNEFCCYGYRNVTCELKEQGWIINHKKVYRLMKEHKLLYGEKVRVEPFKRNFIRFRTLKPDYPLQYLSMDIKYVHVHGSGRNALLLTVIDIYTRKVLIHTLRFSIKKGDVLVMLSLMLLEYKTQGMTVRNDNGSQFIAAAVRHYLKDKGILQEFSHVATPQDNAYIEALHSNIQREVVDRFEFDSIYHAQMVFDRYYKWYNEKRKHGSLGRKPPDRIWKEYFNPFP
;
A
#
# COMPACT_ATOMS: atom_id res chain seq x y z
N VAL A 1 26.16 35.47 -8.55
CA VAL A 1 26.04 34.97 -7.16
C VAL A 1 25.33 36.04 -6.37
N ALA A 2 24.23 35.70 -5.67
CA ALA A 2 23.50 36.67 -4.85
C ALA A 2 24.39 37.18 -3.72
N ALA A 3 24.31 38.48 -3.40
CA ALA A 3 25.11 39.12 -2.36
C ALA A 3 25.00 38.39 -1.01
N SER A 4 23.81 37.87 -0.70
CA SER A 4 23.56 37.05 0.50
C SER A 4 24.38 35.76 0.58
N THR A 5 24.76 35.18 -0.58
CA THR A 5 25.60 33.97 -0.63
C THR A 5 27.08 34.30 -0.44
N PHE A 6 27.52 35.48 -0.89
CA PHE A 6 28.90 35.93 -0.76
C PHE A 6 29.27 36.28 0.68
N TYR A 7 28.32 36.89 1.44
CA TYR A 7 28.54 37.31 2.82
C TYR A 7 28.08 36.29 3.85
N TYR A 8 27.66 35.09 3.43
CA TYR A 8 27.18 34.05 4.34
C TYR A 8 28.34 33.54 5.24
N ARG A 9 28.30 33.87 6.51
CA ARG A 9 29.15 33.26 7.54
C ARG A 9 28.45 32.12 8.22
N ARG A 10 29.10 30.96 8.29
CA ARG A 10 28.54 29.79 8.98
C ARG A 10 28.35 30.07 10.47
N SER A 11 27.16 30.00 10.98
CA SER A 11 26.84 30.12 12.40
C SER A 11 27.04 28.82 13.19
N TYR A 12 27.25 27.69 12.51
CA TYR A 12 27.55 26.39 13.13
C TYR A 12 28.27 25.45 12.13
N GLN A 13 28.79 24.32 12.61
CA GLN A 13 29.71 23.45 11.84
C GLN A 13 29.12 22.80 10.56
N ARG A 14 27.79 22.69 10.40
CA ARG A 14 27.13 22.11 9.23
C ARG A 14 26.76 23.19 8.21
N LYS A 15 26.77 22.84 6.91
CA LYS A 15 26.26 23.72 5.84
C LYS A 15 24.74 23.91 5.97
N GLY A 16 24.25 25.14 5.87
CA GLY A 16 22.83 25.49 5.91
C GLY A 16 22.39 26.21 7.19
N ALA A 17 21.11 26.53 7.30
CA ALA A 17 20.52 27.16 8.47
C ALA A 17 20.46 26.17 9.65
N LYS A 18 20.58 26.71 10.87
CA LYS A 18 20.43 25.92 12.12
C LYS A 18 19.04 25.26 12.13
N PRO A 19 18.93 23.97 12.42
CA PRO A 19 17.64 23.30 12.53
C PRO A 19 16.76 23.96 13.58
N SER A 20 15.48 24.20 13.26
CA SER A 20 14.54 24.79 14.22
C SER A 20 14.24 23.81 15.38
N THR A 21 14.14 24.34 16.57
CA THR A 21 13.79 23.59 17.80
C THR A 21 12.30 23.58 18.08
N CYS A 22 11.52 24.45 17.42
CA CYS A 22 10.08 24.60 17.64
C CYS A 22 9.30 24.37 16.34
N SER A 23 8.01 24.04 16.45
CA SER A 23 7.02 23.89 15.38
C SER A 23 5.79 24.73 15.70
N VAL A 24 5.00 25.06 14.68
CA VAL A 24 3.80 25.91 14.79
C VAL A 24 2.60 25.12 14.32
N ASN A 25 1.44 25.28 14.97
CA ASN A 25 0.17 24.78 14.50
C ASN A 25 -0.59 25.85 13.66
N VAL A 26 -1.74 25.49 13.13
CA VAL A 26 -2.60 26.41 12.32
C VAL A 26 -3.14 27.57 13.12
N ASP A 27 -3.22 27.45 14.45
CA ASP A 27 -3.69 28.51 15.37
C ASP A 27 -2.58 29.50 15.74
N GLY A 28 -1.35 29.28 15.21
CA GLY A 28 -0.19 30.13 15.47
C GLY A 28 0.55 29.83 16.77
N GLU A 29 0.17 28.78 17.50
CA GLU A 29 0.83 28.38 18.73
C GLU A 29 2.18 27.69 18.46
N ILE A 30 3.16 28.00 19.29
CA ILE A 30 4.52 27.50 19.13
C ILE A 30 4.78 26.37 20.15
N PHE A 31 5.18 25.22 19.65
CA PHE A 31 5.49 24.04 20.45
C PHE A 31 6.94 23.60 20.26
N GLU A 32 7.53 23.04 21.30
CA GLU A 32 8.80 22.37 21.19
C GLU A 32 8.70 21.11 20.29
N ASN A 33 9.81 20.75 19.64
CA ASN A 33 9.84 19.56 18.79
C ASN A 33 9.45 18.27 19.53
N ARG A 34 9.64 18.22 20.86
CA ARG A 34 9.23 17.08 21.69
C ARG A 34 7.73 16.78 21.56
N VAL A 35 6.89 17.81 21.53
CA VAL A 35 5.44 17.65 21.37
C VAL A 35 5.11 17.03 20.00
N VAL A 36 5.81 17.47 18.95
CA VAL A 36 5.65 16.88 17.61
C VAL A 36 6.08 15.40 17.59
N VAL A 37 7.14 15.04 18.29
CA VAL A 37 7.59 13.64 18.40
C VAL A 37 6.53 12.79 19.09
N GLN A 38 5.94 13.26 20.19
CA GLN A 38 4.84 12.57 20.87
C GLN A 38 3.63 12.37 19.93
N GLN A 39 3.31 13.35 19.09
CA GLN A 39 2.25 13.19 18.07
C GLN A 39 2.63 12.14 17.03
N ILE A 40 3.90 12.08 16.60
CA ILE A 40 4.37 11.04 15.68
C ILE A 40 4.24 9.65 16.31
N GLU A 41 4.62 9.50 17.57
CA GLU A 41 4.48 8.24 18.31
C GLU A 41 3.01 7.83 18.44
N SER A 42 2.11 8.77 18.72
CA SER A 42 0.67 8.49 18.79
C SER A 42 0.08 8.03 17.45
N ILE A 43 0.56 8.55 16.30
CA ILE A 43 0.15 8.08 14.98
C ILE A 43 0.47 6.58 14.81
N PHE A 44 1.61 6.12 15.30
CA PHE A 44 1.99 4.71 15.22
C PHE A 44 1.24 3.84 16.23
N LEU A 45 0.97 4.34 17.44
CA LEU A 45 0.27 3.61 18.49
C LEU A 45 -1.23 3.46 18.21
N ASN A 46 -1.84 4.45 17.58
CA ASN A 46 -3.28 4.45 17.29
C ASN A 46 -3.72 3.46 16.22
N ASN A 47 -2.79 2.79 15.53
CA ASN A 47 -3.10 1.78 14.53
C ASN A 47 -2.06 0.67 14.46
N GLU A 48 -2.49 -0.55 14.71
CA GLU A 48 -1.64 -1.75 14.75
C GLU A 48 -0.90 -2.05 13.44
N PHE A 49 -1.41 -1.56 12.30
CA PHE A 49 -0.84 -1.77 10.95
C PHE A 49 0.00 -0.59 10.46
N CYS A 50 0.06 0.53 11.22
CA CYS A 50 0.74 1.73 10.76
C CYS A 50 2.25 1.55 10.70
N CYS A 51 2.80 1.57 9.47
CA CYS A 51 4.24 1.54 9.16
C CYS A 51 4.59 2.71 8.25
N TYR A 52 4.14 3.91 8.61
CA TYR A 52 4.30 5.08 7.76
C TYR A 52 5.73 5.59 7.70
N GLY A 53 6.24 5.85 6.50
CA GLY A 53 7.42 6.66 6.31
C GLY A 53 7.15 8.15 6.57
N TYR A 54 8.20 8.93 6.78
CA TYR A 54 8.13 10.36 7.15
C TYR A 54 7.19 11.22 6.29
N ARG A 55 6.97 10.87 5.02
CA ARG A 55 6.07 11.62 4.13
C ARG A 55 4.59 11.41 4.48
N ASN A 56 4.20 10.19 4.83
CA ASN A 56 2.83 9.92 5.27
C ASN A 56 2.58 10.48 6.67
N VAL A 57 3.57 10.35 7.58
CA VAL A 57 3.54 11.00 8.89
C VAL A 57 3.39 12.51 8.76
N THR A 58 4.09 13.15 7.80
CA THR A 58 3.92 14.59 7.54
C THR A 58 2.49 14.93 7.11
N CYS A 59 1.85 14.05 6.35
CA CYS A 59 0.47 14.25 5.91
C CYS A 59 -0.50 14.16 7.09
N GLU A 60 -0.33 13.16 7.97
CA GLU A 60 -1.13 13.02 9.20
C GLU A 60 -0.98 14.25 10.11
N LEU A 61 0.26 14.70 10.35
CA LEU A 61 0.51 15.89 11.16
C LEU A 61 -0.16 17.13 10.60
N LYS A 62 -0.13 17.32 9.27
CA LYS A 62 -0.81 18.45 8.63
C LYS A 62 -2.33 18.38 8.76
N GLU A 63 -2.91 17.18 8.68
CA GLU A 63 -4.35 16.97 8.92
C GLU A 63 -4.74 17.23 10.38
N GLN A 64 -3.78 17.03 11.31
CA GLN A 64 -3.93 17.39 12.72
C GLN A 64 -3.66 18.88 13.01
N GLY A 65 -3.48 19.72 11.96
CA GLY A 65 -3.29 21.17 12.11
C GLY A 65 -1.83 21.62 12.29
N TRP A 66 -0.82 20.77 12.04
CA TRP A 66 0.58 21.19 12.14
C TRP A 66 1.09 21.85 10.85
N ILE A 67 1.72 23.01 10.96
CA ILE A 67 2.46 23.66 9.87
C ILE A 67 3.89 23.13 9.88
N ILE A 68 4.13 22.01 9.22
CA ILE A 68 5.41 21.31 9.28
C ILE A 68 5.88 20.83 7.90
N ASN A 69 7.22 20.88 7.69
CA ASN A 69 7.86 20.41 6.47
C ASN A 69 8.33 18.97 6.63
N HIS A 70 8.19 18.15 5.57
CA HIS A 70 8.62 16.76 5.55
C HIS A 70 10.10 16.55 5.87
N LYS A 71 10.99 17.51 5.58
CA LYS A 71 12.41 17.45 5.93
C LYS A 71 12.62 17.51 7.44
N LYS A 72 11.80 18.31 8.14
CA LYS A 72 11.82 18.39 9.61
C LYS A 72 11.29 17.10 10.23
N VAL A 73 10.16 16.57 9.72
CA VAL A 73 9.61 15.28 10.18
C VAL A 73 10.63 14.16 9.99
N TYR A 74 11.27 14.07 8.82
CA TYR A 74 12.34 13.09 8.58
C TYR A 74 13.46 13.18 9.62
N ARG A 75 13.92 14.41 9.93
CA ARG A 75 14.97 14.63 10.92
C ARG A 75 14.54 14.16 12.31
N LEU A 76 13.34 14.57 12.77
CA LEU A 76 12.81 14.17 14.07
C LEU A 76 12.65 12.65 14.18
N MET A 77 12.06 12.01 13.15
CA MET A 77 11.93 10.56 13.11
C MET A 77 13.28 9.84 13.12
N LYS A 78 14.29 10.39 12.44
CA LYS A 78 15.65 9.83 12.43
C LYS A 78 16.31 9.96 13.80
N GLU A 79 16.23 11.14 14.43
CA GLU A 79 16.82 11.44 15.76
C GLU A 79 16.21 10.52 16.85
N HIS A 80 14.91 10.21 16.74
CA HIS A 80 14.18 9.37 17.70
C HIS A 80 14.04 7.89 17.27
N LYS A 81 14.76 7.45 16.23
CA LYS A 81 14.75 6.06 15.71
C LYS A 81 13.36 5.55 15.30
N LEU A 82 12.51 6.44 14.82
CA LEU A 82 11.14 6.15 14.37
C LEU A 82 11.06 5.87 12.87
N LEU A 83 12.18 5.87 12.15
CA LEU A 83 12.22 5.47 10.74
C LEU A 83 12.23 3.95 10.63
N TYR A 84 11.32 3.42 9.82
CA TYR A 84 11.39 2.01 9.40
C TYR A 84 12.64 1.79 8.57
N GLY A 85 13.38 0.72 8.87
CA GLY A 85 14.69 0.30 8.39
C GLY A 85 15.20 0.95 7.10
N GLU A 86 16.45 1.38 7.10
CA GLU A 86 17.09 1.91 5.89
C GLU A 86 17.09 0.82 4.83
N LYS A 87 16.34 1.03 3.73
CA LYS A 87 16.51 0.20 2.54
C LYS A 87 17.93 0.42 2.04
N VAL A 88 18.77 -0.60 2.17
CA VAL A 88 20.06 -0.63 1.46
C VAL A 88 19.74 -0.45 -0.01
N ARG A 89 20.12 0.68 -0.60
CA ARG A 89 20.05 0.87 -2.05
C ARG A 89 21.09 -0.05 -2.67
N VAL A 90 20.63 -1.19 -3.14
CA VAL A 90 21.39 -1.96 -4.13
C VAL A 90 21.33 -1.12 -5.40
N GLU A 91 22.47 -0.67 -5.90
CA GLU A 91 22.52 0.05 -7.17
C GLU A 91 21.88 -0.83 -8.25
N PRO A 92 20.90 -0.30 -9.00
CA PRO A 92 20.25 -1.11 -10.01
C PRO A 92 21.28 -1.41 -11.11
N PHE A 93 21.56 -2.69 -11.33
CA PHE A 93 22.27 -3.14 -12.51
C PHE A 93 21.62 -2.51 -13.74
N LYS A 94 22.40 -1.85 -14.61
CA LYS A 94 21.90 -1.29 -15.89
C LYS A 94 21.38 -2.45 -16.74
N ARG A 95 20.08 -2.76 -16.62
CA ARG A 95 19.38 -3.67 -17.51
C ARG A 95 18.90 -2.88 -18.72
N ASN A 96 19.13 -3.39 -19.91
CA ASN A 96 18.43 -2.92 -21.11
C ASN A 96 16.96 -3.27 -20.96
N PHE A 97 16.15 -2.29 -20.60
CA PHE A 97 14.71 -2.48 -20.40
C PHE A 97 14.00 -2.59 -21.75
N ILE A 98 13.45 -3.75 -22.04
CA ILE A 98 12.30 -3.84 -22.94
C ILE A 98 11.19 -3.06 -22.23
N ARG A 99 10.53 -2.09 -22.92
CA ARG A 99 9.44 -1.30 -22.35
C ARG A 99 8.25 -2.22 -22.10
N PHE A 100 8.10 -2.69 -20.87
CA PHE A 100 6.92 -3.45 -20.46
C PHE A 100 5.71 -2.53 -20.39
N ARG A 101 4.56 -3.06 -20.87
CA ARG A 101 3.30 -2.33 -20.86
C ARG A 101 2.77 -2.22 -19.42
N THR A 102 3.20 -1.20 -18.69
CA THR A 102 2.61 -0.90 -17.39
C THR A 102 1.14 -0.54 -17.60
N LEU A 103 0.22 -1.25 -16.95
CA LEU A 103 -1.20 -0.93 -16.99
C LEU A 103 -1.43 0.46 -16.41
N LYS A 104 -2.12 1.31 -17.17
CA LYS A 104 -2.59 2.62 -16.73
C LYS A 104 -4.10 2.65 -16.93
N PRO A 105 -4.87 2.20 -15.94
CA PRO A 105 -6.32 2.29 -15.98
C PRO A 105 -6.77 3.75 -15.97
N ASP A 106 -7.84 4.04 -16.69
CA ASP A 106 -8.46 5.37 -16.75
C ASP A 106 -9.60 5.51 -15.73
N TYR A 107 -10.17 4.37 -15.27
CA TYR A 107 -11.29 4.34 -14.33
C TYR A 107 -11.25 3.07 -13.45
N PRO A 108 -11.96 3.08 -12.30
CA PRO A 108 -12.08 1.92 -11.43
C PRO A 108 -12.72 0.72 -12.13
N LEU A 109 -12.31 -0.49 -11.77
CA LEU A 109 -12.78 -1.78 -12.33
C LEU A 109 -12.37 -2.03 -13.79
N GLN A 110 -11.63 -1.15 -14.44
CA GLN A 110 -11.12 -1.40 -15.79
C GLN A 110 -10.10 -2.56 -15.78
N TYR A 111 -9.15 -2.52 -14.85
CA TYR A 111 -8.15 -3.56 -14.68
C TYR A 111 -8.06 -4.02 -13.24
N LEU A 112 -8.25 -5.30 -13.02
CA LEU A 112 -8.04 -5.96 -11.74
C LEU A 112 -6.76 -6.79 -11.80
N SER A 113 -6.09 -6.94 -10.67
CA SER A 113 -5.02 -7.92 -10.53
C SER A 113 -5.38 -8.91 -9.44
N MET A 114 -5.17 -10.21 -9.72
CA MET A 114 -5.49 -11.32 -8.83
C MET A 114 -4.24 -12.18 -8.65
N ASP A 115 -3.88 -12.46 -7.40
CA ASP A 115 -2.70 -13.26 -7.09
C ASP A 115 -2.80 -13.93 -5.72
N ILE A 116 -1.92 -14.91 -5.46
CA ILE A 116 -1.83 -15.66 -4.22
C ILE A 116 -0.51 -15.39 -3.52
N LYS A 117 -0.59 -14.99 -2.25
CA LYS A 117 0.56 -14.87 -1.35
C LYS A 117 0.56 -16.00 -0.34
N TYR A 118 1.74 -16.59 -0.10
CA TYR A 118 1.94 -17.53 1.00
C TYR A 118 2.08 -16.77 2.32
N VAL A 119 1.37 -17.27 3.34
CA VAL A 119 1.37 -16.75 4.72
C VAL A 119 1.61 -17.88 5.69
N HIS A 120 2.69 -17.82 6.46
CA HIS A 120 2.97 -18.85 7.46
C HIS A 120 2.01 -18.77 8.65
N VAL A 121 1.39 -19.90 9.03
CA VAL A 121 0.54 -20.04 10.20
C VAL A 121 1.29 -20.83 11.26
N HIS A 122 1.81 -20.13 12.26
CA HIS A 122 2.74 -20.65 13.27
C HIS A 122 2.12 -21.81 14.07
N GLY A 123 0.90 -21.68 14.55
CA GLY A 123 0.23 -22.72 15.33
C GLY A 123 -0.04 -24.03 14.58
N SER A 124 -0.04 -24.02 13.24
CA SER A 124 -0.17 -25.21 12.42
C SER A 124 1.13 -25.67 11.75
N GLY A 125 2.19 -24.84 11.82
CA GLY A 125 3.47 -25.08 11.12
C GLY A 125 3.34 -25.13 9.59
N ARG A 126 2.27 -24.56 9.00
CA ARG A 126 1.95 -24.66 7.57
C ARG A 126 1.75 -23.29 6.95
N ASN A 127 1.99 -23.21 5.65
CA ASN A 127 1.64 -22.01 4.88
C ASN A 127 0.17 -22.05 4.45
N ALA A 128 -0.56 -20.98 4.75
CA ALA A 128 -1.82 -20.68 4.14
C ALA A 128 -1.62 -19.88 2.85
N LEU A 129 -2.61 -19.89 1.98
CA LEU A 129 -2.68 -19.20 0.70
C LEU A 129 -3.66 -18.04 0.82
N LEU A 130 -3.17 -16.83 0.69
CA LEU A 130 -3.96 -15.61 0.69
C LEU A 130 -4.22 -15.19 -0.75
N LEU A 131 -5.41 -15.46 -1.25
CA LEU A 131 -5.87 -15.02 -2.56
C LEU A 131 -6.49 -13.64 -2.43
N THR A 132 -6.05 -12.68 -3.25
CA THR A 132 -6.49 -11.29 -3.20
C THR A 132 -6.80 -10.78 -4.61
N VAL A 133 -7.85 -9.98 -4.75
CA VAL A 133 -8.15 -9.20 -5.94
C VAL A 133 -8.10 -7.73 -5.61
N ILE A 134 -7.31 -6.98 -6.38
CA ILE A 134 -7.13 -5.53 -6.23
C ILE A 134 -7.57 -4.80 -7.50
N ASP A 135 -8.27 -3.68 -7.36
CA ASP A 135 -8.50 -2.74 -8.45
C ASP A 135 -7.22 -1.91 -8.70
N ILE A 136 -6.74 -1.89 -9.94
CA ILE A 136 -5.48 -1.23 -10.30
C ILE A 136 -5.62 0.30 -10.31
N TYR A 137 -6.79 0.86 -10.56
CA TYR A 137 -6.99 2.32 -10.55
C TYR A 137 -6.94 2.89 -9.12
N THR A 138 -7.80 2.38 -8.26
CA THR A 138 -7.96 2.89 -6.88
C THR A 138 -7.01 2.25 -5.86
N ARG A 139 -6.36 1.13 -6.20
CA ARG A 139 -5.62 0.26 -5.27
C ARG A 139 -6.51 -0.39 -4.20
N LYS A 140 -7.83 -0.34 -4.36
CA LYS A 140 -8.77 -0.96 -3.43
C LYS A 140 -8.70 -2.49 -3.53
N VAL A 141 -8.57 -3.14 -2.38
CA VAL A 141 -8.77 -4.59 -2.29
C VAL A 141 -10.27 -4.85 -2.33
N LEU A 142 -10.72 -5.51 -3.38
CA LEU A 142 -12.14 -5.78 -3.63
C LEU A 142 -12.62 -6.99 -2.84
N ILE A 143 -11.82 -8.05 -2.83
CA ILE A 143 -12.11 -9.29 -2.10
C ILE A 143 -10.82 -10.04 -1.79
N HIS A 144 -10.84 -10.84 -0.73
CA HIS A 144 -9.76 -11.74 -0.34
C HIS A 144 -10.30 -13.01 0.30
N THR A 145 -9.48 -14.06 0.36
CA THR A 145 -9.74 -15.27 1.13
C THR A 145 -8.42 -15.91 1.55
N LEU A 146 -8.41 -16.52 2.73
CA LEU A 146 -7.25 -17.24 3.27
C LEU A 146 -7.60 -18.70 3.49
N ARG A 147 -6.86 -19.62 2.88
CA ARG A 147 -7.09 -21.06 2.99
C ARG A 147 -5.78 -21.83 2.98
N PHE A 148 -5.73 -23.04 3.56
CA PHE A 148 -4.56 -23.92 3.40
C PHE A 148 -4.42 -24.52 2.00
N SER A 149 -5.46 -24.46 1.18
CA SER A 149 -5.44 -24.88 -0.22
C SER A 149 -6.43 -24.01 -1.00
N ILE A 150 -6.01 -23.52 -2.16
CA ILE A 150 -6.86 -22.77 -3.08
C ILE A 150 -6.86 -23.50 -4.42
N LYS A 151 -8.04 -23.98 -4.81
CA LYS A 151 -8.28 -24.67 -6.07
C LYS A 151 -9.16 -23.80 -6.97
N LYS A 152 -9.35 -24.24 -8.22
CA LYS A 152 -10.25 -23.56 -9.18
C LYS A 152 -11.65 -23.25 -8.62
N GLY A 153 -12.22 -24.13 -7.79
CA GLY A 153 -13.53 -23.91 -7.15
C GLY A 153 -13.52 -22.73 -6.19
N ASP A 154 -12.46 -22.56 -5.41
CA ASP A 154 -12.32 -21.43 -4.47
C ASP A 154 -12.19 -20.10 -5.23
N VAL A 155 -11.48 -20.10 -6.35
CA VAL A 155 -11.38 -18.93 -7.26
C VAL A 155 -12.76 -18.56 -7.83
N LEU A 156 -13.54 -19.57 -8.30
CA LEU A 156 -14.88 -19.35 -8.81
C LEU A 156 -15.83 -18.77 -7.76
N VAL A 157 -15.81 -19.32 -6.56
CA VAL A 157 -16.63 -18.81 -5.42
C VAL A 157 -16.26 -17.36 -5.12
N MET A 158 -14.97 -17.07 -5.02
CA MET A 158 -14.50 -15.71 -4.72
C MET A 158 -14.88 -14.73 -5.83
N LEU A 159 -14.68 -15.09 -7.10
CA LEU A 159 -15.11 -14.25 -8.23
C LEU A 159 -16.63 -14.06 -8.24
N SER A 160 -17.41 -15.10 -7.95
CA SER A 160 -18.87 -14.99 -7.89
C SER A 160 -19.33 -14.01 -6.82
N LEU A 161 -18.74 -14.07 -5.61
CA LEU A 161 -19.03 -13.13 -4.53
C LEU A 161 -18.66 -11.70 -4.90
N MET A 162 -17.48 -11.50 -5.51
CA MET A 162 -17.06 -10.19 -5.97
C MET A 162 -18.04 -9.59 -6.99
N LEU A 163 -18.50 -10.41 -7.93
CA LEU A 163 -19.40 -9.96 -9.01
C LEU A 163 -20.87 -9.73 -8.56
N LEU A 164 -21.23 -10.09 -7.32
CA LEU A 164 -22.50 -9.64 -6.72
C LEU A 164 -22.45 -8.15 -6.36
N GLU A 165 -21.27 -7.63 -6.05
CA GLU A 165 -21.09 -6.25 -5.59
C GLU A 165 -20.65 -5.31 -6.73
N TYR A 166 -19.83 -5.80 -7.69
CA TYR A 166 -19.21 -4.98 -8.71
C TYR A 166 -19.68 -5.32 -10.13
N LYS A 167 -19.97 -4.26 -10.93
CA LYS A 167 -20.38 -4.41 -12.34
C LYS A 167 -19.20 -4.90 -13.20
N THR A 168 -19.48 -5.76 -14.17
CA THR A 168 -18.45 -6.46 -14.98
C THR A 168 -18.10 -5.77 -16.29
N GLN A 169 -18.89 -4.79 -16.76
CA GLN A 169 -18.74 -4.22 -18.09
C GLN A 169 -17.35 -3.57 -18.29
N GLY A 170 -16.63 -4.06 -19.30
CA GLY A 170 -15.29 -3.56 -19.64
C GLY A 170 -14.17 -3.99 -18.69
N MET A 171 -14.43 -4.94 -17.78
CA MET A 171 -13.47 -5.40 -16.80
C MET A 171 -12.44 -6.35 -17.42
N THR A 172 -11.19 -6.18 -17.04
CA THR A 172 -10.09 -7.10 -17.36
C THR A 172 -9.46 -7.59 -16.06
N VAL A 173 -9.32 -8.90 -15.89
CA VAL A 173 -8.63 -9.53 -14.76
C VAL A 173 -7.28 -10.05 -15.21
N ARG A 174 -6.20 -9.56 -14.61
CA ARG A 174 -4.84 -10.05 -14.81
C ARG A 174 -4.41 -10.92 -13.64
N ASN A 175 -3.82 -12.07 -13.95
CA ASN A 175 -3.27 -13.01 -12.98
C ASN A 175 -2.01 -13.69 -13.54
N ASP A 176 -1.30 -14.42 -12.71
CA ASP A 176 -0.19 -15.28 -13.11
C ASP A 176 -0.68 -16.57 -13.81
N ASN A 177 0.26 -17.43 -14.20
CA ASN A 177 -0.03 -18.72 -14.83
C ASN A 177 -0.27 -19.85 -13.81
N GLY A 178 -0.74 -19.55 -12.59
CA GLY A 178 -1.09 -20.55 -11.60
C GLY A 178 -2.19 -21.50 -12.09
N SER A 179 -2.07 -22.79 -11.78
CA SER A 179 -2.98 -23.84 -12.27
C SER A 179 -4.45 -23.57 -11.91
N GLN A 180 -4.72 -22.93 -10.78
CA GLN A 180 -6.05 -22.53 -10.33
C GLN A 180 -6.67 -21.45 -11.23
N PHE A 181 -5.85 -20.58 -11.86
CA PHE A 181 -6.32 -19.49 -12.71
C PHE A 181 -6.44 -19.90 -14.19
N ILE A 182 -5.54 -20.77 -14.69
CA ILE A 182 -5.58 -21.27 -16.07
C ILE A 182 -6.66 -22.34 -16.28
N ALA A 183 -7.30 -22.83 -15.21
CA ALA A 183 -8.33 -23.85 -15.30
C ALA A 183 -9.47 -23.43 -16.25
N ALA A 184 -9.87 -24.33 -17.14
CA ALA A 184 -10.91 -24.05 -18.13
C ALA A 184 -12.21 -23.49 -17.52
N ALA A 185 -12.61 -24.02 -16.34
CA ALA A 185 -13.79 -23.56 -15.63
C ALA A 185 -13.72 -22.06 -15.25
N VAL A 186 -12.54 -21.56 -14.78
CA VAL A 186 -12.36 -20.16 -14.43
C VAL A 186 -12.38 -19.29 -15.70
N ARG A 187 -11.69 -19.73 -16.76
CA ARG A 187 -11.66 -19.02 -18.04
C ARG A 187 -13.05 -18.90 -18.67
N HIS A 188 -13.83 -19.98 -18.67
CA HIS A 188 -15.20 -19.98 -19.18
C HIS A 188 -16.09 -19.06 -18.33
N TYR A 189 -16.02 -19.17 -17.00
CA TYR A 189 -16.80 -18.32 -16.11
C TYR A 189 -16.54 -16.81 -16.36
N LEU A 190 -15.28 -16.40 -16.44
CA LEU A 190 -14.94 -15.00 -16.73
C LEU A 190 -15.45 -14.57 -18.11
N LYS A 191 -15.27 -15.41 -19.13
CA LYS A 191 -15.78 -15.15 -20.49
C LYS A 191 -17.29 -14.99 -20.51
N ASP A 192 -18.04 -15.88 -19.82
CA ASP A 192 -19.52 -15.83 -19.74
C ASP A 192 -20.02 -14.57 -19.02
N LYS A 193 -19.21 -14.02 -18.13
CA LYS A 193 -19.46 -12.73 -17.46
C LYS A 193 -18.98 -11.51 -18.26
N GLY A 194 -18.46 -11.72 -19.48
CA GLY A 194 -17.93 -10.63 -20.30
C GLY A 194 -16.63 -10.00 -19.77
N ILE A 195 -15.88 -10.73 -18.94
CA ILE A 195 -14.63 -10.30 -18.35
C ILE A 195 -13.46 -10.86 -19.18
N LEU A 196 -12.57 -9.97 -19.60
CA LEU A 196 -11.33 -10.39 -20.26
C LEU A 196 -10.33 -10.91 -19.22
N GLN A 197 -9.79 -12.10 -19.42
CA GLN A 197 -8.69 -12.62 -18.60
C GLN A 197 -7.35 -12.45 -19.33
N GLU A 198 -6.39 -11.79 -18.68
CA GLU A 198 -5.01 -11.66 -19.14
C GLU A 198 -4.07 -12.43 -18.22
N PHE A 199 -3.07 -13.07 -18.81
CA PHE A 199 -2.02 -13.78 -18.08
C PHE A 199 -0.73 -12.98 -18.16
N SER A 200 -0.03 -12.79 -17.02
CA SER A 200 1.31 -12.20 -17.02
C SER A 200 2.28 -13.10 -17.79
N HIS A 201 3.24 -12.47 -18.48
CA HIS A 201 4.31 -13.24 -19.15
C HIS A 201 5.17 -13.95 -18.11
N VAL A 202 5.68 -15.13 -18.50
CA VAL A 202 6.61 -15.87 -17.66
C VAL A 202 7.85 -15.02 -17.38
N ALA A 203 8.28 -14.99 -16.11
CA ALA A 203 9.43 -14.21 -15.64
C ALA A 203 9.36 -12.68 -15.88
N THR A 204 8.15 -12.11 -15.91
CA THR A 204 7.94 -10.66 -16.09
C THR A 204 7.26 -10.05 -14.85
N PRO A 205 8.01 -9.76 -13.76
CA PRO A 205 7.45 -9.20 -12.52
C PRO A 205 6.69 -7.89 -12.75
N GLN A 206 7.08 -7.09 -13.73
CA GLN A 206 6.45 -5.79 -14.01
C GLN A 206 4.97 -5.91 -14.44
N ASP A 207 4.56 -7.04 -14.99
CA ASP A 207 3.17 -7.26 -15.39
C ASP A 207 2.23 -7.31 -14.18
N ASN A 208 2.74 -7.69 -12.99
CA ASN A 208 2.00 -7.81 -11.73
C ASN A 208 2.45 -6.80 -10.66
N ALA A 209 3.16 -5.73 -11.05
CA ALA A 209 3.79 -4.79 -10.12
C ALA A 209 2.84 -4.20 -9.05
N TYR A 210 1.56 -4.07 -9.35
CA TYR A 210 0.57 -3.51 -8.43
C TYR A 210 0.22 -4.46 -7.28
N ILE A 211 -0.03 -5.74 -7.60
CA ILE A 211 -0.32 -6.73 -6.57
C ILE A 211 0.95 -7.15 -5.82
N GLU A 212 2.12 -7.14 -6.47
CA GLU A 212 3.42 -7.34 -5.80
C GLU A 212 3.71 -6.22 -4.80
N ALA A 213 3.38 -4.97 -5.13
CA ALA A 213 3.47 -3.85 -4.20
C ALA A 213 2.53 -4.03 -2.99
N LEU A 214 1.32 -4.55 -3.20
CA LEU A 214 0.40 -4.94 -2.11
C LEU A 214 1.02 -6.05 -1.26
N HIS A 215 1.54 -7.12 -1.87
CA HIS A 215 2.19 -8.22 -1.16
C HIS A 215 3.39 -7.78 -0.33
N SER A 216 4.16 -6.81 -0.84
CA SER A 216 5.27 -6.20 -0.10
C SER A 216 4.80 -5.39 1.11
N ASN A 217 3.65 -4.70 1.00
CA ASN A 217 3.03 -4.02 2.13
C ASN A 217 2.51 -5.03 3.17
N ILE A 218 1.79 -6.07 2.72
CA ILE A 218 1.31 -7.15 3.59
C ILE A 218 2.46 -7.80 4.35
N GLN A 219 3.58 -8.07 3.67
CA GLN A 219 4.75 -8.65 4.32
C GLN A 219 5.19 -7.79 5.51
N ARG A 220 5.43 -6.50 5.27
CA ARG A 220 5.95 -5.58 6.28
C ARG A 220 4.92 -5.20 7.35
N GLU A 221 3.66 -5.05 6.98
CA GLU A 221 2.62 -4.46 7.83
C GLU A 221 1.85 -5.52 8.61
N VAL A 222 1.89 -6.78 8.15
CA VAL A 222 1.17 -7.90 8.77
C VAL A 222 2.10 -9.08 9.05
N VAL A 223 2.69 -9.72 8.04
CA VAL A 223 3.38 -11.00 8.20
C VAL A 223 4.61 -10.88 9.10
N ASP A 224 5.39 -9.80 8.99
CA ASP A 224 6.59 -9.57 9.81
C ASP A 224 6.27 -9.11 11.24
N ARG A 225 4.98 -8.91 11.57
CA ARG A 225 4.55 -8.32 12.85
C ARG A 225 3.62 -9.19 13.67
N PHE A 226 2.97 -10.16 13.05
CA PHE A 226 1.99 -11.03 13.70
C PHE A 226 2.42 -12.48 13.61
N GLU A 227 2.33 -13.18 14.72
CA GLU A 227 2.40 -14.64 14.79
C GLU A 227 0.97 -15.18 14.77
N PHE A 228 0.66 -16.04 13.81
CA PHE A 228 -0.69 -16.59 13.62
C PHE A 228 -0.82 -17.95 14.31
N ASP A 229 -1.61 -18.00 15.38
CA ASP A 229 -1.86 -19.25 16.11
C ASP A 229 -2.74 -20.23 15.33
N SER A 230 -3.59 -19.72 14.48
CA SER A 230 -4.50 -20.52 13.64
C SER A 230 -4.85 -19.77 12.35
N ILE A 231 -5.40 -20.51 11.38
CA ILE A 231 -5.91 -19.89 10.14
C ILE A 231 -7.07 -18.91 10.41
N TYR A 232 -7.88 -19.16 11.43
CA TYR A 232 -8.96 -18.26 11.85
C TYR A 232 -8.42 -16.97 12.44
N HIS A 233 -7.38 -17.05 13.29
CA HIS A 233 -6.68 -15.86 13.79
C HIS A 233 -6.09 -15.06 12.62
N ALA A 234 -5.39 -15.71 11.70
CA ALA A 234 -4.85 -15.05 10.51
C ALA A 234 -5.94 -14.39 9.67
N GLN A 235 -7.08 -15.09 9.42
CA GLN A 235 -8.21 -14.53 8.67
C GLN A 235 -8.75 -13.25 9.34
N MET A 236 -8.98 -13.27 10.66
CA MET A 236 -9.44 -12.08 11.39
C MET A 236 -8.47 -10.90 11.30
N VAL A 237 -7.15 -11.17 11.35
CA VAL A 237 -6.13 -10.13 11.18
C VAL A 237 -6.18 -9.55 9.78
N PHE A 238 -6.30 -10.40 8.73
CA PHE A 238 -6.39 -9.92 7.34
C PHE A 238 -7.69 -9.16 7.08
N ASP A 239 -8.83 -9.56 7.66
CA ASP A 239 -10.10 -8.82 7.53
C ASP A 239 -9.97 -7.40 8.10
N ARG A 240 -9.37 -7.26 9.29
CA ARG A 240 -9.09 -5.94 9.89
C ARG A 240 -8.07 -5.15 9.09
N TYR A 241 -7.02 -5.80 8.62
CA TYR A 241 -5.98 -5.16 7.81
C TYR A 241 -6.55 -4.59 6.50
N TYR A 242 -7.31 -5.37 5.72
CA TYR A 242 -7.85 -4.90 4.45
C TYR A 242 -8.92 -3.82 4.62
N LYS A 243 -9.70 -3.88 5.70
CA LYS A 243 -10.60 -2.78 6.08
C LYS A 243 -9.79 -1.49 6.32
N TRP A 244 -8.77 -1.55 7.17
CA TRP A 244 -7.88 -0.42 7.41
C TRP A 244 -7.15 0.03 6.14
N TYR A 245 -6.64 -0.91 5.34
CA TYR A 245 -5.96 -0.64 4.08
C TYR A 245 -6.83 0.17 3.11
N ASN A 246 -8.08 -0.23 2.93
CA ASN A 246 -9.02 0.43 2.04
C ASN A 246 -9.47 1.80 2.59
N GLU A 247 -9.85 1.87 3.87
CA GLU A 247 -10.48 3.04 4.46
C GLU A 247 -9.49 4.12 4.91
N LYS A 248 -8.29 3.73 5.37
CA LYS A 248 -7.40 4.65 6.10
C LYS A 248 -5.97 4.70 5.56
N ARG A 249 -5.44 3.60 4.98
CA ARG A 249 -4.05 3.53 4.56
C ARG A 249 -3.74 4.53 3.45
N LYS A 250 -2.80 5.45 3.69
CA LYS A 250 -2.37 6.46 2.71
C LYS A 250 -1.42 5.87 1.68
N HIS A 251 -1.71 6.10 0.40
CA HIS A 251 -0.93 5.63 -0.74
C HIS A 251 -0.21 6.77 -1.44
N GLY A 252 1.11 6.64 -1.59
CA GLY A 252 1.91 7.65 -2.28
C GLY A 252 1.48 7.89 -3.74
N SER A 253 1.10 6.82 -4.45
CA SER A 253 0.63 6.87 -5.84
C SER A 253 -0.78 7.46 -6.00
N LEU A 254 -1.55 7.58 -4.92
CA LEU A 254 -2.90 8.14 -4.89
C LEU A 254 -2.93 9.55 -4.25
N GLY A 255 -1.83 10.29 -4.32
CA GLY A 255 -1.75 11.60 -3.69
C GLY A 255 -1.92 11.56 -2.17
N ARG A 256 -1.54 10.45 -1.52
CA ARG A 256 -1.66 10.17 -0.08
C ARG A 256 -3.11 10.04 0.42
N LYS A 257 -3.99 9.67 -0.48
CA LYS A 257 -5.37 9.31 -0.13
C LYS A 257 -5.48 7.80 0.09
N PRO A 258 -6.42 7.32 0.91
CA PRO A 258 -6.75 5.91 0.99
C PRO A 258 -7.56 5.47 -0.25
N PRO A 259 -7.54 4.15 -0.59
CA PRO A 259 -8.26 3.60 -1.73
C PRO A 259 -9.75 3.96 -1.77
N ASP A 260 -10.45 3.84 -0.66
CA ASP A 260 -11.89 4.14 -0.56
C ASP A 260 -12.21 5.61 -0.83
N ARG A 261 -11.30 6.52 -0.54
CA ARG A 261 -11.49 7.93 -0.87
C ARG A 261 -11.47 8.16 -2.38
N ILE A 262 -10.49 7.54 -3.10
CA ILE A 262 -10.43 7.60 -4.56
C ILE A 262 -11.65 6.94 -5.19
N TRP A 263 -12.08 5.80 -4.64
CA TRP A 263 -13.29 5.08 -5.06
C TRP A 263 -14.53 5.98 -4.94
N LYS A 264 -14.74 6.59 -3.79
CA LYS A 264 -15.87 7.50 -3.55
C LYS A 264 -15.83 8.75 -4.42
N GLU A 265 -14.67 9.38 -4.58
CA GLU A 265 -14.49 10.56 -5.44
C GLU A 265 -14.85 10.26 -6.91
N TYR A 266 -14.65 9.01 -7.37
CA TYR A 266 -15.00 8.62 -8.74
C TYR A 266 -16.49 8.32 -8.91
N PHE A 267 -17.10 7.54 -8.02
CA PHE A 267 -18.50 7.11 -8.15
C PHE A 267 -19.50 8.12 -7.59
N ASN A 268 -19.10 8.96 -6.65
CA ASN A 268 -19.90 10.02 -6.03
C ASN A 268 -19.12 11.34 -6.09
N PRO A 269 -18.95 11.95 -7.26
CA PRO A 269 -18.09 13.11 -7.47
C PRO A 269 -18.61 14.41 -6.80
N PHE A 270 -19.84 14.43 -6.32
CA PHE A 270 -20.43 15.55 -5.60
C PHE A 270 -20.70 15.14 -4.13
N PRO A 271 -20.17 15.91 -3.15
CA PRO A 271 -20.51 15.72 -1.74
C PRO A 271 -21.94 16.11 -1.44
#